data_96847cc2181a48e67e7dd5ac35fc0e22
#
_entry.id   96847cc2181a48e67e7dd5ac35fc0e22
#
_cell.length_a   1.000
_cell.length_b   1.000
_cell.length_c   1.000
_cell.angle_alpha   90.00
_cell.angle_beta   90.00
_cell.angle_gamma   90.00
#
_symmetry.space_group_name_H-M   'P 1'
#
loop_
_entity.id
_entity.type
_entity.pdbx_description
1 polymer ?
#
loop_
_entity_poly.entity_id
_entity_poly.type
_entity_poly.pdbx_seq_one_letter_code
_entity_poly.pdbx_strand_id
1 'polypeptide(L)'
;MYDKGPFGNPYLDLCVIKNRFPSRRAQFCTQFLKTEPLTEYALELIDEHGAVESWQGVRADESPNRAKLPAREDVGGGYSIYRPILTWNVEQVFTQHRKHGIKPNPLYSEGMTRVGCMPCINANKAEIREIAKRFPQHIDRIEEWESIVRLVSKRDGATFFAAPGENDTAHERGNIRQVVEWSKTTHGGKQRDLLNMETLACSSAYGLCE
;
A
#
# COMPACT_ATOMS: atom_id res chain seq x y z
N MET A 1 -12.12 2.28 19.08
CA MET A 1 -11.45 0.93 18.98
C MET A 1 -12.26 0.09 18.01
N TYR A 2 -11.70 -0.36 16.90
CA TYR A 2 -12.43 -1.17 15.92
C TYR A 2 -12.92 -2.45 16.59
N ASP A 3 -14.23 -2.61 16.65
CA ASP A 3 -14.83 -3.85 17.15
C ASP A 3 -14.54 -4.96 16.12
N LYS A 4 -14.02 -6.09 16.57
CA LYS A 4 -13.65 -7.19 15.69
C LYS A 4 -14.90 -7.70 15.01
N GLY A 5 -15.07 -7.35 13.72
CA GLY A 5 -16.14 -7.87 12.89
C GLY A 5 -16.06 -9.40 12.74
N PRO A 6 -17.03 -10.03 12.06
CA PRO A 6 -17.22 -11.48 12.02
C PRO A 6 -16.00 -12.27 11.52
N PHE A 7 -15.13 -11.65 10.72
CA PHE A 7 -13.90 -12.31 10.21
C PHE A 7 -12.66 -11.98 11.02
N GLY A 8 -12.75 -11.14 12.07
CA GLY A 8 -11.63 -10.74 12.91
C GLY A 8 -10.53 -9.97 12.17
N ASN A 9 -10.82 -9.52 10.95
CA ASN A 9 -9.91 -8.75 10.11
C ASN A 9 -10.65 -7.51 9.57
N PRO A 10 -10.30 -6.29 10.07
CA PRO A 10 -10.99 -5.06 9.70
C PRO A 10 -11.06 -4.79 8.20
N TYR A 11 -10.04 -5.19 7.46
CA TYR A 11 -10.01 -5.00 6.02
C TYR A 11 -11.00 -5.91 5.30
N LEU A 12 -11.06 -7.20 5.67
CA LEU A 12 -12.00 -8.15 5.09
C LEU A 12 -13.44 -7.79 5.47
N ASP A 13 -13.69 -7.48 6.74
CA ASP A 13 -14.99 -7.03 7.22
C ASP A 13 -15.50 -5.83 6.43
N LEU A 14 -14.63 -4.84 6.20
CA LEU A 14 -14.96 -3.67 5.39
C LEU A 14 -15.22 -4.02 3.92
N CYS A 15 -14.47 -4.95 3.33
CA CYS A 15 -14.71 -5.41 1.96
C CYS A 15 -16.07 -6.11 1.82
N VAL A 16 -16.46 -6.91 2.81
CA VAL A 16 -17.77 -7.57 2.87
C VAL A 16 -18.90 -6.54 3.00
N ILE A 17 -18.79 -5.57 3.90
CA ILE A 17 -19.76 -4.46 4.06
C ILE A 17 -19.91 -3.66 2.76
N LYS A 18 -18.81 -3.38 2.07
CA LYS A 18 -18.82 -2.63 0.80
C LYS A 18 -19.13 -3.51 -0.42
N ASN A 19 -19.31 -4.82 -0.25
CA ASN A 19 -19.56 -5.82 -1.29
C ASN A 19 -18.50 -5.83 -2.42
N ARG A 20 -17.28 -5.44 -2.12
CA ARG A 20 -16.17 -5.36 -3.08
C ARG A 20 -14.84 -5.05 -2.40
N PHE A 21 -13.76 -5.31 -3.11
CA PHE A 21 -12.44 -4.78 -2.73
C PHE A 21 -12.30 -3.28 -3.06
N PRO A 22 -11.43 -2.55 -2.34
CA PRO A 22 -11.04 -1.20 -2.72
C PRO A 22 -10.37 -1.20 -4.10
N SER A 23 -10.38 -0.05 -4.74
CA SER A 23 -9.69 0.16 -6.03
C SER A 23 -8.87 1.44 -6.00
N ARG A 24 -8.03 1.66 -7.03
CA ARG A 24 -7.28 2.91 -7.17
C ARG A 24 -8.15 4.17 -7.18
N ARG A 25 -9.39 4.04 -7.65
CA ARG A 25 -10.37 5.15 -7.72
C ARG A 25 -11.25 5.26 -6.47
N ALA A 26 -11.34 4.20 -5.67
CA ALA A 26 -12.19 4.13 -4.49
C ALA A 26 -11.44 3.44 -3.35
N GLN A 27 -10.53 4.19 -2.72
CA GLN A 27 -9.65 3.72 -1.65
C GLN A 27 -10.32 3.82 -0.28
N PHE A 28 -11.49 3.21 -0.13
CA PHE A 28 -12.22 3.24 1.13
C PHE A 28 -11.44 2.60 2.30
N CYS A 29 -10.49 1.71 2.02
CA CYS A 29 -9.57 1.19 3.05
C CYS A 29 -8.71 2.30 3.67
N THR A 30 -8.33 3.32 2.90
CA THR A 30 -7.61 4.48 3.45
C THR A 30 -8.53 5.31 4.32
N GLN A 31 -9.75 5.59 3.87
CA GLN A 31 -10.72 6.39 4.61
C GLN A 31 -11.06 5.73 5.95
N PHE A 32 -11.64 4.52 5.93
CA PHE A 32 -12.23 3.90 7.12
C PHE A 32 -11.20 3.25 8.07
N LEU A 33 -10.06 2.78 7.57
CA LEU A 33 -9.08 2.06 8.40
C LEU A 33 -7.83 2.88 8.75
N LYS A 34 -7.72 4.10 8.24
CA LYS A 34 -6.56 4.97 8.51
C LYS A 34 -7.01 6.38 8.87
N THR A 35 -7.70 7.07 7.94
CA THR A 35 -8.00 8.51 8.13
C THR A 35 -9.00 8.72 9.25
N GLU A 36 -10.14 8.04 9.24
CA GLU A 36 -11.17 8.21 10.28
C GLU A 36 -10.64 7.88 11.69
N PRO A 37 -10.01 6.71 11.95
CA PRO A 37 -9.46 6.42 13.28
C PRO A 37 -8.38 7.41 13.75
N LEU A 38 -7.54 7.91 12.81
CA LEU A 38 -6.54 8.92 13.16
C LEU A 38 -7.18 10.29 13.45
N THR A 39 -8.27 10.62 12.77
CA THR A 39 -9.01 11.85 13.00
C THR A 39 -9.71 11.80 14.37
N GLU A 40 -10.37 10.69 14.69
CA GLU A 40 -10.99 10.49 16.02
C GLU A 40 -9.95 10.65 17.12
N TYR A 41 -8.81 9.99 17.01
CA TYR A 41 -7.73 10.11 17.98
C TYR A 41 -7.16 11.55 18.08
N ALA A 42 -7.04 12.25 16.96
CA ALA A 42 -6.60 13.64 16.98
C ALA A 42 -7.60 14.56 17.69
N LEU A 43 -8.90 14.33 17.51
CA LEU A 43 -9.94 15.08 18.21
C LEU A 43 -9.90 14.83 19.72
N GLU A 44 -9.72 13.59 20.17
CA GLU A 44 -9.52 13.26 21.59
C GLU A 44 -8.33 14.04 22.18
N LEU A 45 -7.20 14.08 21.45
CA LEU A 45 -6.03 14.83 21.90
C LEU A 45 -6.25 16.35 21.90
N ILE A 46 -7.03 16.89 20.97
CA ILE A 46 -7.36 18.31 20.94
C ILE A 46 -8.25 18.66 22.14
N ASP A 47 -9.22 17.82 22.46
CA ASP A 47 -10.09 18.02 23.61
C ASP A 47 -9.29 18.02 24.94
N GLU A 48 -8.25 17.18 25.03
CA GLU A 48 -7.41 17.08 26.22
C GLU A 48 -6.36 18.21 26.31
N HIS A 49 -5.73 18.56 25.18
CA HIS A 49 -4.54 19.43 25.15
C HIS A 49 -4.74 20.77 24.45
N GLY A 50 -5.91 21.01 23.85
CA GLY A 50 -6.25 22.24 23.12
C GLY A 50 -5.74 22.32 21.69
N ALA A 51 -4.62 21.69 21.36
CA ALA A 51 -4.07 21.67 20.01
C ALA A 51 -3.18 20.45 19.76
N VAL A 52 -3.12 20.01 18.49
CA VAL A 52 -2.29 18.89 18.03
C VAL A 52 -1.58 19.23 16.72
N GLU A 53 -0.28 18.96 16.63
CA GLU A 53 0.47 18.99 15.38
C GLU A 53 0.78 17.54 14.93
N SER A 54 0.25 17.14 13.78
CA SER A 54 0.50 15.82 13.15
C SER A 54 1.77 15.87 12.31
N TRP A 55 2.76 15.07 12.68
CA TRP A 55 4.00 14.95 11.91
C TRP A 55 3.87 13.81 10.88
N GLN A 56 4.00 14.15 9.60
CA GLN A 56 3.79 13.22 8.51
C GLN A 56 5.07 12.98 7.72
N GLY A 57 5.47 11.71 7.59
CA GLY A 57 6.62 11.27 6.79
C GLY A 57 6.34 11.25 5.29
N VAL A 58 5.76 12.32 4.74
CA VAL A 58 5.40 12.46 3.33
C VAL A 58 6.54 13.11 2.56
N ARG A 59 6.85 12.60 1.35
CA ARG A 59 7.86 13.16 0.45
C ARG A 59 7.24 13.55 -0.89
N ALA A 60 7.69 14.68 -1.44
CA ALA A 60 7.20 15.23 -2.71
C ALA A 60 7.49 14.33 -3.92
N ASP A 61 8.61 13.60 -3.89
CA ASP A 61 9.03 12.71 -4.98
C ASP A 61 8.19 11.43 -5.11
N GLU A 62 7.34 11.11 -4.13
CA GLU A 62 6.51 9.91 -4.15
C GLU A 62 5.31 9.99 -5.11
N SER A 63 4.80 11.20 -5.37
CA SER A 63 3.76 11.41 -6.38
C SER A 63 3.51 12.89 -6.70
N PRO A 64 2.95 13.22 -7.90
CA PRO A 64 2.58 14.60 -8.26
C PRO A 64 1.60 15.26 -7.28
N ASN A 65 0.73 14.48 -6.63
CA ASN A 65 -0.19 15.01 -5.62
C ASN A 65 0.54 15.38 -4.33
N ARG A 66 1.52 14.57 -3.90
CA ARG A 66 2.33 14.87 -2.72
C ARG A 66 3.27 16.05 -2.93
N ALA A 67 3.75 16.25 -4.15
CA ALA A 67 4.58 17.40 -4.52
C ALA A 67 3.87 18.76 -4.36
N LYS A 68 2.54 18.76 -4.34
CA LYS A 68 1.73 19.98 -4.18
C LYS A 68 1.42 20.31 -2.72
N LEU A 69 1.76 19.43 -1.78
CA LEU A 69 1.47 19.65 -0.36
C LEU A 69 2.39 20.70 0.22
N PRO A 70 1.90 21.56 1.12
CA PRO A 70 2.76 22.48 1.87
C PRO A 70 3.54 21.73 2.95
N ALA A 71 4.70 22.26 3.34
CA ALA A 71 5.50 21.71 4.44
C ALA A 71 4.78 21.83 5.79
N ARG A 72 4.02 22.92 5.98
CA ARG A 72 3.14 23.13 7.13
C ARG A 72 1.76 23.57 6.66
N GLU A 73 0.74 23.11 7.37
CA GLU A 73 -0.65 23.37 7.05
C GLU A 73 -1.44 23.50 8.34
N ASP A 74 -2.15 24.60 8.48
CA ASP A 74 -3.14 24.78 9.54
C ASP A 74 -4.51 24.34 8.99
N VAL A 75 -5.05 23.28 9.55
CA VAL A 75 -6.34 22.72 9.13
C VAL A 75 -7.49 23.41 9.87
N GLY A 76 -7.18 24.12 10.96
CA GLY A 76 -8.15 24.75 11.85
C GLY A 76 -8.58 23.84 13.00
N GLY A 77 -9.38 24.39 13.92
CA GLY A 77 -9.91 23.62 15.05
C GLY A 77 -8.86 23.06 16.02
N GLY A 78 -7.68 23.66 16.08
CA GLY A 78 -6.57 23.14 16.91
C GLY A 78 -5.72 22.05 16.24
N TYR A 79 -5.98 21.71 14.95
CA TYR A 79 -5.23 20.69 14.23
C TYR A 79 -4.31 21.30 13.17
N SER A 80 -3.04 20.99 13.24
CA SER A 80 -2.05 21.37 12.25
C SER A 80 -1.24 20.15 11.74
N ILE A 81 -0.64 20.31 10.58
CA ILE A 81 0.17 19.25 9.95
C ILE A 81 1.56 19.79 9.66
N TYR A 82 2.59 19.02 10.00
CA TYR A 82 3.97 19.27 9.64
C TYR A 82 4.57 18.09 8.86
N ARG A 83 5.21 18.37 7.72
CA ARG A 83 5.86 17.41 6.83
C ARG A 83 7.37 17.68 6.76
N PRO A 84 8.12 17.26 7.79
CA PRO A 84 9.54 17.63 7.95
C PRO A 84 10.44 17.13 6.82
N ILE A 85 10.08 16.05 6.17
CA ILE A 85 10.89 15.42 5.11
C ILE A 85 10.28 15.60 3.70
N LEU A 86 9.38 16.58 3.52
CA LEU A 86 8.65 16.76 2.26
C LEU A 86 9.59 16.93 1.06
N THR A 87 10.68 17.64 1.22
CA THR A 87 11.68 17.92 0.16
C THR A 87 12.78 16.87 0.03
N TRP A 88 12.77 15.85 0.89
CA TRP A 88 13.82 14.84 0.86
C TRP A 88 13.59 13.83 -0.26
N ASN A 89 14.69 13.40 -0.87
CA ASN A 89 14.68 12.21 -1.72
C ASN A 89 14.90 10.94 -0.87
N VAL A 90 14.75 9.78 -1.49
CA VAL A 90 14.87 8.50 -0.82
C VAL A 90 16.27 8.26 -0.24
N GLU A 91 17.31 8.71 -0.94
CA GLU A 91 18.69 8.55 -0.49
C GLU A 91 18.97 9.35 0.79
N GLN A 92 18.45 10.58 0.88
CA GLN A 92 18.56 11.40 2.09
C GLN A 92 17.89 10.71 3.29
N VAL A 93 16.75 10.06 3.09
CA VAL A 93 16.07 9.29 4.16
C VAL A 93 16.99 8.17 4.67
N PHE A 94 17.51 7.31 3.79
CA PHE A 94 18.38 6.20 4.21
C PHE A 94 19.73 6.69 4.74
N THR A 95 20.21 7.84 4.28
CA THR A 95 21.42 8.47 4.86
C THR A 95 21.19 8.88 6.32
N GLN A 96 20.02 9.41 6.66
CA GLN A 96 19.69 9.69 8.06
C GLN A 96 19.57 8.41 8.89
N HIS A 97 18.98 7.35 8.35
CA HIS A 97 18.98 6.04 9.02
C HIS A 97 20.40 5.61 9.39
N ARG A 98 21.33 5.63 8.42
CA ARG A 98 22.75 5.27 8.66
C ARG A 98 23.40 6.20 9.69
N LYS A 99 23.22 7.53 9.55
CA LYS A 99 23.80 8.53 10.45
C LYS A 99 23.38 8.33 11.91
N HIS A 100 22.16 7.90 12.15
CA HIS A 100 21.60 7.71 13.50
C HIS A 100 21.61 6.26 13.96
N GLY A 101 22.20 5.34 13.21
CA GLY A 101 22.25 3.92 13.57
C GLY A 101 20.87 3.23 13.58
N ILE A 102 19.87 3.81 12.89
CA ILE A 102 18.52 3.28 12.81
C ILE A 102 18.46 2.28 11.67
N LYS A 103 18.16 1.02 11.99
CA LYS A 103 18.01 -0.02 10.97
C LYS A 103 16.74 0.24 10.15
N PRO A 104 16.81 0.31 8.80
CA PRO A 104 15.63 0.36 7.96
C PRO A 104 14.84 -0.95 8.04
N ASN A 105 13.61 -0.94 7.55
CA ASN A 105 12.83 -2.17 7.47
C ASN A 105 13.57 -3.20 6.59
N PRO A 106 13.80 -4.45 7.07
CA PRO A 106 14.59 -5.45 6.36
C PRO A 106 14.05 -5.80 4.97
N LEU A 107 12.77 -5.60 4.71
CA LEU A 107 12.18 -5.83 3.37
C LEU A 107 12.81 -4.95 2.27
N TYR A 108 13.35 -3.79 2.63
CA TYR A 108 14.09 -2.96 1.65
C TYR A 108 15.41 -3.62 1.22
N SER A 109 16.15 -4.24 2.14
CA SER A 109 17.37 -5.00 1.79
C SER A 109 17.06 -6.29 1.04
N GLU A 110 15.83 -6.80 1.17
CA GLU A 110 15.35 -7.96 0.44
C GLU A 110 14.80 -7.62 -0.97
N GLY A 111 14.93 -6.38 -1.43
CA GLY A 111 14.53 -5.95 -2.78
C GLY A 111 13.10 -5.44 -2.91
N MET A 112 12.38 -5.25 -1.81
CA MET A 112 11.09 -4.59 -1.87
C MET A 112 11.27 -3.09 -2.11
N THR A 113 10.63 -2.56 -3.15
CA THR A 113 10.67 -1.14 -3.49
C THR A 113 9.73 -0.29 -2.65
N ARG A 114 8.79 -0.93 -2.00
CA ARG A 114 7.80 -0.29 -1.14
C ARG A 114 7.44 -1.22 0.00
N VAL A 115 7.41 -0.69 1.21
CA VAL A 115 6.97 -1.39 2.41
C VAL A 115 5.69 -0.75 2.92
N GLY A 116 4.64 -1.56 3.09
CA GLY A 116 3.31 -1.11 3.52
C GLY A 116 2.36 -2.29 3.66
N CYS A 117 1.10 -2.11 3.28
CA CYS A 117 0.13 -3.23 3.23
C CYS A 117 0.64 -4.31 2.26
N MET A 118 0.54 -5.58 2.67
CA MET A 118 1.13 -6.69 1.93
C MET A 118 0.06 -7.74 1.54
N PRO A 119 -0.38 -7.70 0.26
CA PRO A 119 -0.16 -6.67 -0.73
C PRO A 119 -1.08 -5.46 -0.54
N CYS A 120 -0.69 -4.34 -1.12
CA CYS A 120 -1.56 -3.18 -1.27
C CYS A 120 -2.31 -3.27 -2.61
N ILE A 121 -3.55 -2.76 -2.68
CA ILE A 121 -4.29 -2.63 -3.95
C ILE A 121 -3.55 -1.81 -5.00
N ASN A 122 -2.59 -0.99 -4.59
CA ASN A 122 -1.72 -0.19 -5.45
C ASN A 122 -0.38 -0.86 -5.74
N ALA A 123 -0.17 -2.12 -5.31
CA ALA A 123 1.06 -2.84 -5.61
C ALA A 123 1.30 -2.92 -7.12
N ASN A 124 2.55 -2.71 -7.52
CA ASN A 124 2.95 -2.85 -8.91
C ASN A 124 3.31 -4.31 -9.23
N LYS A 125 3.51 -4.59 -10.51
CA LYS A 125 3.80 -5.93 -11.02
C LYS A 125 5.01 -6.60 -10.35
N ALA A 126 6.08 -5.84 -10.13
CA ALA A 126 7.29 -6.36 -9.50
C ALA A 126 7.06 -6.67 -8.02
N GLU A 127 6.33 -5.81 -7.29
CA GLU A 127 5.94 -6.05 -5.90
C GLU A 127 5.08 -7.30 -5.75
N ILE A 128 4.08 -7.49 -6.63
CA ILE A 128 3.22 -8.70 -6.61
C ILE A 128 4.07 -9.96 -6.77
N ARG A 129 5.02 -9.95 -7.70
CA ARG A 129 5.93 -11.07 -7.94
C ARG A 129 6.80 -11.38 -6.73
N GLU A 130 7.41 -10.36 -6.10
CA GLU A 130 8.25 -10.54 -4.91
C GLU A 130 7.43 -11.02 -3.72
N ILE A 131 6.21 -10.49 -3.51
CA ILE A 131 5.30 -10.94 -2.45
C ILE A 131 4.92 -12.41 -2.69
N ALA A 132 4.54 -12.79 -3.89
CA ALA A 132 4.18 -14.17 -4.19
C ALA A 132 5.34 -15.15 -3.99
N LYS A 133 6.57 -14.72 -4.28
CA LYS A 133 7.78 -15.52 -4.09
C LYS A 133 8.15 -15.71 -2.63
N ARG A 134 8.09 -14.66 -1.83
CA ARG A 134 8.60 -14.64 -0.45
C ARG A 134 7.54 -14.92 0.60
N PHE A 135 6.30 -14.55 0.31
CA PHE A 135 5.17 -14.59 1.24
C PHE A 135 3.95 -15.25 0.60
N PRO A 136 4.06 -16.50 0.12
CA PRO A 136 2.96 -17.20 -0.57
C PRO A 136 1.67 -17.26 0.27
N GLN A 137 1.80 -17.33 1.61
CA GLN A 137 0.66 -17.30 2.53
C GLN A 137 -0.20 -16.05 2.42
N HIS A 138 0.34 -14.92 1.94
CA HIS A 138 -0.46 -13.73 1.68
C HIS A 138 -1.30 -13.87 0.42
N ILE A 139 -0.82 -14.62 -0.57
CA ILE A 139 -1.57 -14.93 -1.79
C ILE A 139 -2.72 -15.90 -1.45
N ASP A 140 -2.44 -16.94 -0.66
CA ASP A 140 -3.45 -17.89 -0.20
C ASP A 140 -4.59 -17.20 0.55
N ARG A 141 -4.23 -16.30 1.45
CA ARG A 141 -5.20 -15.49 2.20
C ARG A 141 -6.07 -14.61 1.31
N ILE A 142 -5.49 -14.00 0.28
CA ILE A 142 -6.27 -13.15 -0.64
C ILE A 142 -7.21 -14.00 -1.49
N GLU A 143 -6.80 -15.19 -1.91
CA GLU A 143 -7.68 -16.12 -2.63
C GLU A 143 -8.90 -16.49 -1.77
N GLU A 144 -8.69 -16.78 -0.49
CA GLU A 144 -9.77 -16.99 0.48
C GLU A 144 -10.68 -15.75 0.58
N TRP A 145 -10.10 -14.56 0.71
CA TRP A 145 -10.85 -13.30 0.78
C TRP A 145 -11.65 -13.01 -0.51
N GLU A 146 -11.08 -13.30 -1.68
CA GLU A 146 -11.79 -13.20 -2.95
C GLU A 146 -13.03 -14.11 -2.97
N SER A 147 -12.91 -15.31 -2.44
CA SER A 147 -14.03 -16.26 -2.32
C SER A 147 -15.12 -15.75 -1.38
N ILE A 148 -14.76 -15.20 -0.22
CA ILE A 148 -15.70 -14.62 0.75
C ILE A 148 -16.41 -13.39 0.17
N VAL A 149 -15.66 -12.43 -0.38
CA VAL A 149 -16.23 -11.19 -0.92
C VAL A 149 -17.09 -11.44 -2.15
N ARG A 150 -16.80 -12.49 -2.93
CA ARG A 150 -17.63 -12.93 -4.07
C ARG A 150 -19.04 -13.25 -3.63
N LEU A 151 -19.24 -13.91 -2.48
CA LEU A 151 -20.58 -14.30 -1.99
C LEU A 151 -21.51 -13.11 -1.76
N VAL A 152 -20.97 -11.95 -1.46
CA VAL A 152 -21.73 -10.71 -1.21
C VAL A 152 -21.66 -9.71 -2.37
N SER A 153 -20.89 -10.01 -3.40
CA SER A 153 -20.69 -9.12 -4.54
C SER A 153 -21.93 -9.03 -5.42
N LYS A 154 -22.38 -7.83 -5.74
CA LYS A 154 -23.51 -7.58 -6.66
C LYS A 154 -23.24 -7.98 -8.12
N ARG A 155 -22.00 -8.35 -8.46
CA ARG A 155 -21.54 -8.61 -9.84
C ARG A 155 -21.06 -10.05 -10.04
N ASP A 156 -21.40 -10.96 -9.15
CA ASP A 156 -20.96 -12.37 -9.16
C ASP A 156 -19.45 -12.57 -9.29
N GLY A 157 -18.67 -11.52 -8.95
CA GLY A 157 -17.21 -11.54 -9.02
C GLY A 157 -16.62 -10.51 -8.10
N ALA A 158 -15.55 -10.88 -7.40
CA ALA A 158 -14.74 -9.99 -6.60
C ALA A 158 -13.28 -10.39 -6.75
N THR A 159 -12.45 -9.45 -7.16
CA THR A 159 -11.01 -9.65 -7.29
C THR A 159 -10.27 -8.56 -6.53
N PHE A 160 -9.19 -8.94 -5.87
CA PHE A 160 -8.35 -7.99 -5.12
C PHE A 160 -7.64 -7.02 -6.06
N PHE A 161 -7.11 -7.52 -7.17
CA PHE A 161 -6.56 -6.72 -8.26
C PHE A 161 -7.46 -6.81 -9.48
N ALA A 162 -7.53 -5.73 -10.26
CA ALA A 162 -8.10 -5.83 -11.60
C ALA A 162 -7.25 -6.80 -12.42
N ALA A 163 -7.90 -7.84 -12.97
CA ALA A 163 -7.19 -8.79 -13.79
C ALA A 163 -6.66 -8.15 -15.07
N PRO A 164 -5.45 -8.48 -15.49
CA PRO A 164 -4.96 -8.13 -16.80
C PRO A 164 -5.54 -9.13 -17.83
N GLY A 165 -6.77 -8.94 -18.26
CA GLY A 165 -7.41 -9.77 -19.28
C GLY A 165 -8.11 -8.94 -20.32
N GLU A 166 -8.06 -9.39 -21.58
CA GLU A 166 -8.65 -8.70 -22.73
C GLU A 166 -10.18 -8.73 -22.76
N ASN A 167 -10.82 -9.59 -21.97
CA ASN A 167 -12.27 -9.79 -21.99
C ASN A 167 -12.89 -9.42 -20.64
N ASP A 168 -13.68 -8.37 -20.66
CA ASP A 168 -14.35 -7.77 -19.49
C ASP A 168 -15.65 -8.53 -19.09
N THR A 169 -15.67 -9.84 -19.24
CA THR A 169 -16.79 -10.65 -18.77
C THR A 169 -16.65 -10.92 -17.27
N ALA A 170 -17.72 -10.68 -16.53
CA ALA A 170 -17.73 -10.74 -15.07
C ALA A 170 -17.31 -12.12 -14.49
N HIS A 171 -17.42 -13.19 -15.28
CA HIS A 171 -17.05 -14.56 -14.93
C HIS A 171 -15.57 -14.90 -15.16
N GLU A 172 -14.86 -14.09 -15.97
CA GLU A 172 -13.45 -14.30 -16.31
C GLU A 172 -12.52 -13.29 -15.65
N ARG A 173 -13.00 -12.51 -14.70
CA ARG A 173 -12.15 -11.64 -13.90
C ARG A 173 -11.20 -12.51 -13.12
N GLY A 174 -9.93 -12.41 -13.49
CA GLY A 174 -8.88 -13.21 -12.91
C GLY A 174 -8.81 -13.07 -11.39
N ASN A 175 -8.54 -14.17 -10.75
CA ASN A 175 -8.26 -14.22 -9.32
C ASN A 175 -6.81 -13.82 -9.06
N ILE A 176 -6.44 -13.72 -7.78
CA ILE A 176 -5.09 -13.38 -7.35
C ILE A 176 -4.02 -14.31 -7.95
N ARG A 177 -4.32 -15.61 -8.17
CA ARG A 177 -3.38 -16.56 -8.77
C ARG A 177 -3.04 -16.18 -10.21
N GLN A 178 -4.03 -15.77 -11.00
CA GLN A 178 -3.80 -15.31 -12.38
C GLN A 178 -3.00 -14.01 -12.39
N VAL A 179 -3.22 -13.11 -11.46
CA VAL A 179 -2.43 -11.89 -11.31
C VAL A 179 -0.98 -12.21 -10.94
N VAL A 180 -0.74 -13.21 -10.10
CA VAL A 180 0.61 -13.71 -9.78
C VAL A 180 1.28 -14.29 -11.03
N GLU A 181 0.59 -15.13 -11.81
CA GLU A 181 1.17 -15.66 -13.05
C GLU A 181 1.47 -14.55 -14.06
N TRP A 182 0.54 -13.59 -14.24
CA TRP A 182 0.82 -12.41 -15.05
C TRP A 182 2.04 -11.63 -14.54
N SER A 183 2.25 -11.55 -13.24
CA SER A 183 3.37 -10.81 -12.67
C SER A 183 4.74 -11.39 -13.06
N LYS A 184 4.79 -12.66 -13.40
CA LYS A 184 6.00 -13.36 -13.86
C LYS A 184 6.33 -13.12 -15.33
N THR A 185 5.36 -12.63 -16.12
CA THR A 185 5.53 -12.38 -17.56
C THR A 185 6.19 -11.04 -17.86
N THR A 186 6.58 -10.78 -19.09
CA THR A 186 7.06 -9.48 -19.57
C THR A 186 5.93 -8.54 -19.99
N HIS A 187 4.70 -9.04 -20.19
CA HIS A 187 3.56 -8.26 -20.67
C HIS A 187 3.08 -7.23 -19.64
N GLY A 188 2.79 -6.00 -20.07
CA GLY A 188 2.15 -4.96 -19.24
C GLY A 188 3.00 -4.44 -18.07
N GLY A 189 4.29 -4.69 -18.03
CA GLY A 189 5.25 -4.08 -17.12
C GLY A 189 5.95 -2.88 -17.78
N LYS A 190 6.58 -2.00 -16.99
CA LYS A 190 7.60 -1.11 -17.54
C LYS A 190 8.66 -1.99 -18.17
N GLN A 191 8.98 -1.75 -19.45
CA GLN A 191 10.06 -2.43 -20.14
C GLN A 191 11.34 -2.20 -19.32
N ARG A 192 11.89 -3.25 -18.74
CA ARG A 192 13.18 -3.16 -18.07
C ARG A 192 14.23 -3.06 -19.16
N ASP A 193 15.11 -2.11 -19.03
CA ASP A 193 16.27 -1.98 -19.88
C ASP A 193 17.06 -3.30 -19.80
N LEU A 194 17.22 -4.00 -20.92
CA LEU A 194 17.95 -5.28 -21.00
C LEU A 194 19.38 -5.15 -20.48
N LEU A 195 19.94 -3.93 -20.49
CA LEU A 195 21.28 -3.62 -20.00
C LEU A 195 21.38 -3.58 -18.47
N ASN A 196 20.25 -3.53 -17.74
CA ASN A 196 20.20 -3.52 -16.27
C ASN A 196 19.89 -4.90 -15.66
N MET A 197 19.98 -5.99 -16.43
CA MET A 197 19.69 -7.33 -15.89
C MET A 197 20.78 -7.88 -14.94
N GLU A 198 21.96 -7.31 -14.92
CA GLU A 198 23.06 -7.77 -14.05
C GLU A 198 22.94 -7.33 -12.58
N THR A 199 22.06 -6.40 -12.25
CA THR A 199 21.90 -5.88 -10.88
C THR A 199 20.84 -6.62 -10.05
N LEU A 200 20.27 -7.70 -10.55
CA LEU A 200 19.14 -8.39 -9.89
C LEU A 200 19.55 -9.43 -8.84
N ALA A 201 20.83 -9.73 -8.68
CA ALA A 201 21.29 -10.72 -7.70
C ALA A 201 21.49 -10.15 -6.28
N CYS A 202 21.67 -8.84 -6.16
CA CYS A 202 21.84 -8.13 -4.88
C CYS A 202 21.44 -6.67 -5.02
N SER A 203 20.24 -6.37 -5.50
CA SER A 203 19.83 -4.98 -5.61
C SER A 203 18.71 -4.66 -4.62
N SER A 204 19.11 -4.25 -3.44
CA SER A 204 18.34 -3.24 -2.77
C SER A 204 18.26 -2.05 -3.73
N ALA A 205 17.05 -1.62 -4.15
CA ALA A 205 16.85 -0.43 -4.98
C ALA A 205 17.43 0.85 -4.34
N TYR A 206 18.02 0.74 -3.17
CA TYR A 206 18.51 1.82 -2.32
C TYR A 206 19.94 1.61 -1.83
N GLY A 207 20.70 0.66 -2.41
CA GLY A 207 22.09 0.43 -2.03
C GLY A 207 22.28 -0.09 -0.59
N LEU A 208 21.31 -0.83 -0.06
CA LEU A 208 21.33 -1.40 1.30
C LEU A 208 21.86 -2.83 1.36
N CYS A 209 22.48 -3.33 0.30
CA CYS A 209 23.18 -4.61 0.32
C CYS A 209 24.54 -4.42 1.00
N GLU A 210 24.75 -5.10 2.11
CA GLU A 210 26.05 -5.42 2.67
C GLU A 210 26.54 -6.76 2.16
#